data_0316893fab97a4f32c98781cca8eb091
#
_entry.id   0316893fab97a4f32c98781cca8eb091
#
_cell.length_a   1.000
_cell.length_b   1.000
_cell.length_c   1.000
_cell.angle_alpha   90.00
_cell.angle_beta   90.00
_cell.angle_gamma   90.00
#
_symmetry.space_group_name_H-M   'P 1'
#
loop_
_entity.id
_entity.type
_entity.pdbx_description
1 polymer ?
#
loop_
_entity_poly.entity_id
_entity_poly.type
_entity_poly.pdbx_seq_one_letter_code
_entity_poly.pdbx_strand_id
1 'polypeptide(L)'
;MKLVFVEALDSRVSSIGFGSASLGSRIGVRKGLKTLERAYEAGITWYDVAPSYGDGTAESICGEFVSRKRDSIYVCTKVGMRPTNTSAAMRVLMPLARAAITTFPALQRYVYGMRPAPFKVPLSGELITTSVEESLRRLRTDYVDVLALHRPTAEEVVREDIVRAVERVIRDGKARAVSIAGDIEAGMRGLDESLPYRLVQIANGLFMPNLEKLKERALPGRTFVTYGTFSSLNRLVARINAQEEISRALHDLGYRGNPAEVAATFVVDYAFATNSAGITLFSMLHKEHLDFNLSRLGNHLTREQLDPVVAALLEGVPRADPMPHSPLSQKKGGSHHVSRE
;
A
#
# COMPACT_ATOMS: atom_id res chain seq x y z
N MET A 1 8.25 -19.61 1.50
CA MET A 1 7.33 -18.52 1.07
C MET A 1 5.96 -19.12 0.76
N LYS A 2 4.87 -18.56 1.34
CA LYS A 2 3.49 -18.91 0.97
C LYS A 2 3.16 -18.24 -0.37
N LEU A 3 2.55 -19.00 -1.28
CA LEU A 3 2.10 -18.50 -2.59
C LEU A 3 0.57 -18.44 -2.63
N VAL A 4 0.04 -17.44 -3.33
CA VAL A 4 -1.38 -17.27 -3.65
C VAL A 4 -1.57 -17.26 -5.16
N PHE A 5 -2.69 -17.80 -5.63
CA PHE A 5 -3.02 -17.80 -7.05
C PHE A 5 -3.77 -16.52 -7.41
N VAL A 6 -3.27 -15.80 -8.40
CA VAL A 6 -3.89 -14.58 -8.95
C VAL A 6 -4.49 -14.95 -10.29
N GLU A 7 -5.81 -15.17 -10.30
CA GLU A 7 -6.52 -15.66 -11.50
C GLU A 7 -6.32 -14.74 -12.71
N ALA A 8 -6.39 -13.42 -12.52
CA ALA A 8 -6.20 -12.44 -13.58
C ALA A 8 -4.80 -12.48 -14.25
N LEU A 9 -3.83 -13.10 -13.61
CA LEU A 9 -2.46 -13.26 -14.12
C LEU A 9 -2.15 -14.71 -14.49
N ASP A 10 -3.07 -15.64 -14.23
CA ASP A 10 -2.85 -17.09 -14.32
C ASP A 10 -1.51 -17.50 -13.69
N SER A 11 -1.28 -17.03 -12.46
CA SER A 11 0.05 -17.17 -11.86
C SER A 11 -0.01 -17.26 -10.34
N ARG A 12 0.96 -17.96 -9.75
CA ARG A 12 1.19 -17.99 -8.31
C ARG A 12 2.23 -16.94 -7.93
N VAL A 13 1.86 -16.08 -6.98
CA VAL A 13 2.72 -15.00 -6.49
C VAL A 13 2.92 -15.12 -4.97
N SER A 14 3.93 -14.48 -4.42
CA SER A 14 4.11 -14.45 -2.96
C SER A 14 2.94 -13.75 -2.27
N SER A 15 2.45 -14.34 -1.17
CA SER A 15 1.38 -13.75 -0.34
C SER A 15 1.83 -12.47 0.39
N ILE A 16 3.13 -12.24 0.48
CA ILE A 16 3.73 -10.97 0.89
C ILE A 16 4.19 -10.22 -0.35
N GLY A 17 3.79 -8.94 -0.45
CA GLY A 17 4.29 -8.02 -1.47
C GLY A 17 5.20 -6.95 -0.87
N PHE A 18 6.19 -6.53 -1.66
CA PHE A 18 7.09 -5.43 -1.32
C PHE A 18 6.46 -4.08 -1.69
N GLY A 19 6.12 -3.27 -0.68
CA GLY A 19 5.60 -1.90 -0.87
C GLY A 19 6.74 -0.88 -0.97
N SER A 20 6.88 -0.24 -2.12
CA SER A 20 7.99 0.67 -2.44
C SER A 20 7.73 2.14 -2.07
N ALA A 21 6.69 2.46 -1.30
CA ALA A 21 6.29 3.85 -1.03
C ALA A 21 7.40 4.74 -0.42
N SER A 22 8.31 4.14 0.33
CA SER A 22 9.43 4.83 0.97
C SER A 22 10.76 4.68 0.23
N LEU A 23 10.78 3.97 -0.89
CA LEU A 23 11.98 3.74 -1.70
C LEU A 23 12.39 5.03 -2.42
N GLY A 24 13.61 5.50 -2.20
CA GLY A 24 14.06 6.78 -2.74
C GLY A 24 13.84 7.97 -1.80
N SER A 25 12.84 7.95 -0.95
CA SER A 25 12.58 9.02 0.02
C SER A 25 13.25 8.78 1.38
N ARG A 26 13.08 7.60 1.97
CA ARG A 26 13.70 7.24 3.26
C ARG A 26 15.06 6.58 3.10
N ILE A 27 15.27 5.84 2.03
CA ILE A 27 16.54 5.22 1.70
C ILE A 27 17.00 5.63 0.31
N GLY A 28 18.31 5.80 0.12
CA GLY A 28 18.90 6.15 -1.18
C GLY A 28 18.93 4.96 -2.16
N VAL A 29 19.25 5.23 -3.43
CA VAL A 29 19.24 4.27 -4.55
C VAL A 29 19.97 2.97 -4.21
N ARG A 30 21.26 3.05 -3.83
CA ARG A 30 22.11 1.87 -3.54
C ARG A 30 21.53 0.97 -2.43
N LYS A 31 21.02 1.58 -1.35
CA LYS A 31 20.40 0.84 -0.25
C LYS A 31 19.04 0.28 -0.68
N GLY A 32 18.30 1.02 -1.50
CA GLY A 32 17.03 0.59 -2.08
C GLY A 32 17.18 -0.65 -2.94
N LEU A 33 18.14 -0.68 -3.85
CA LEU A 33 18.44 -1.86 -4.68
C LEU A 33 18.80 -3.09 -3.84
N LYS A 34 19.67 -2.93 -2.84
CA LYS A 34 20.01 -4.02 -1.91
C LYS A 34 18.78 -4.56 -1.16
N THR A 35 17.82 -3.69 -0.87
CA THR A 35 16.59 -4.09 -0.19
C THR A 35 15.65 -4.87 -1.12
N LEU A 36 15.53 -4.46 -2.38
CA LEU A 36 14.76 -5.19 -3.40
C LEU A 36 15.36 -6.57 -3.67
N GLU A 37 16.69 -6.65 -3.85
CA GLU A 37 17.39 -7.93 -4.05
C GLU A 37 17.20 -8.87 -2.84
N ARG A 38 17.34 -8.38 -1.63
CA ARG A 38 17.11 -9.17 -0.41
C ARG A 38 15.67 -9.70 -0.33
N ALA A 39 14.68 -8.88 -0.68
CA ALA A 39 13.29 -9.32 -0.71
C ALA A 39 13.07 -10.42 -1.75
N TYR A 40 13.70 -10.30 -2.92
CA TYR A 40 13.67 -11.32 -3.95
C TYR A 40 14.33 -12.64 -3.51
N GLU A 41 15.52 -12.57 -2.93
CA GLU A 41 16.26 -13.74 -2.39
C GLU A 41 15.45 -14.45 -1.29
N ALA A 42 14.62 -13.72 -0.55
CA ALA A 42 13.69 -14.27 0.43
C ALA A 42 12.41 -14.87 -0.19
N GLY A 43 12.27 -14.85 -1.52
CA GLY A 43 11.16 -15.43 -2.27
C GLY A 43 9.97 -14.50 -2.45
N ILE A 44 10.11 -13.19 -2.23
CA ILE A 44 9.07 -12.22 -2.56
C ILE A 44 9.09 -11.97 -4.07
N THR A 45 7.93 -12.18 -4.71
CA THR A 45 7.77 -12.02 -6.16
C THR A 45 6.87 -10.85 -6.54
N TRP A 46 6.09 -10.28 -5.59
CA TRP A 46 5.20 -9.15 -5.85
C TRP A 46 5.83 -7.83 -5.40
N TYR A 47 5.93 -6.86 -6.34
CA TYR A 47 6.50 -5.53 -6.12
C TYR A 47 5.49 -4.44 -6.46
N ASP A 48 5.13 -3.63 -5.47
CA ASP A 48 4.14 -2.55 -5.59
C ASP A 48 4.84 -1.19 -5.58
N VAL A 49 4.68 -0.45 -6.65
CA VAL A 49 5.29 0.87 -6.85
C VAL A 49 4.26 1.87 -7.39
N ALA A 50 4.61 3.14 -7.45
CA ALA A 50 3.80 4.19 -8.10
C ALA A 50 4.68 5.37 -8.53
N PRO A 51 4.25 6.17 -9.53
CA PRO A 51 4.95 7.38 -9.96
C PRO A 51 5.18 8.39 -8.82
N SER A 52 4.25 8.46 -7.86
CA SER A 52 4.32 9.37 -6.71
C SER A 52 5.21 8.89 -5.58
N TYR A 53 5.66 7.63 -5.58
CA TYR A 53 6.43 7.04 -4.49
C TYR A 53 7.88 7.50 -4.49
N GLY A 54 8.45 7.57 -3.29
CA GLY A 54 9.85 7.94 -3.15
C GLY A 54 10.19 9.32 -3.68
N ASP A 55 9.29 10.29 -3.54
CA ASP A 55 9.42 11.65 -4.11
C ASP A 55 9.60 11.61 -5.65
N GLY A 56 8.95 10.64 -6.33
CA GLY A 56 9.00 10.43 -7.78
C GLY A 56 10.17 9.59 -8.28
N THR A 57 10.96 8.98 -7.39
CA THR A 57 12.15 8.21 -7.78
C THR A 57 12.00 6.69 -7.65
N ALA A 58 10.94 6.22 -6.99
CA ALA A 58 10.77 4.80 -6.68
C ALA A 58 10.70 3.91 -7.95
N GLU A 59 9.98 4.32 -8.99
CA GLU A 59 9.91 3.56 -10.24
C GLU A 59 11.27 3.42 -10.93
N SER A 60 12.09 4.49 -10.95
CA SER A 60 13.43 4.42 -11.55
C SER A 60 14.38 3.50 -10.78
N ILE A 61 14.26 3.47 -9.43
CA ILE A 61 15.02 2.55 -8.58
C ILE A 61 14.54 1.12 -8.81
N CYS A 62 13.23 0.89 -8.82
CA CYS A 62 12.65 -0.41 -9.14
C CYS A 62 13.05 -0.86 -10.56
N GLY A 63 13.08 0.04 -11.53
CA GLY A 63 13.41 -0.25 -12.93
C GLY A 63 14.80 -0.84 -13.11
N GLU A 64 15.79 -0.43 -12.33
CA GLU A 64 17.11 -1.05 -12.34
C GLU A 64 17.09 -2.51 -11.84
N PHE A 65 16.22 -2.80 -10.88
CA PHE A 65 16.00 -4.16 -10.38
C PHE A 65 15.13 -4.98 -11.34
N VAL A 66 14.01 -4.42 -11.81
CA VAL A 66 13.03 -5.05 -12.71
C VAL A 66 13.70 -5.53 -14.00
N SER A 67 14.52 -4.68 -14.64
CA SER A 67 15.20 -5.03 -15.90
C SER A 67 16.07 -6.29 -15.82
N ARG A 68 16.48 -6.68 -14.61
CA ARG A 68 17.30 -7.90 -14.37
C ARG A 68 16.49 -9.10 -13.92
N LYS A 69 15.23 -8.92 -13.48
CA LYS A 69 14.41 -9.95 -12.82
C LYS A 69 13.01 -10.08 -13.42
N ARG A 70 12.74 -9.43 -14.57
CA ARG A 70 11.38 -9.24 -15.10
C ARG A 70 10.56 -10.51 -15.14
N ASP A 71 11.13 -11.61 -15.62
CA ASP A 71 10.42 -12.88 -15.83
C ASP A 71 10.12 -13.65 -14.53
N SER A 72 10.72 -13.24 -13.43
CA SER A 72 10.59 -13.91 -12.11
C SER A 72 9.84 -13.10 -11.08
N ILE A 73 9.33 -11.91 -11.45
CA ILE A 73 8.63 -11.02 -10.55
C ILE A 73 7.35 -10.46 -11.17
N TYR A 74 6.46 -10.01 -10.32
CA TYR A 74 5.21 -9.34 -10.68
C TYR A 74 5.26 -7.89 -10.20
N VAL A 75 5.02 -6.97 -11.11
CA VAL A 75 5.12 -5.53 -10.87
C VAL A 75 3.73 -4.89 -10.97
N CYS A 76 3.32 -4.22 -9.89
CA CYS A 76 2.15 -3.36 -9.88
C CYS A 76 2.60 -1.90 -9.85
N THR A 77 2.21 -1.12 -10.86
CA THR A 77 2.33 0.35 -10.81
C THR A 77 0.97 1.03 -10.87
N LYS A 78 0.95 2.36 -10.74
CA LYS A 78 -0.31 3.08 -10.53
C LYS A 78 -0.40 4.36 -11.38
N VAL A 79 -1.62 4.85 -11.59
CA VAL A 79 -1.93 6.14 -12.25
C VAL A 79 -2.97 6.93 -11.45
N GLY A 80 -2.84 8.25 -11.37
CA GLY A 80 -3.79 9.14 -10.69
C GLY A 80 -3.19 9.99 -9.57
N MET A 81 -1.97 9.68 -9.13
CA MET A 81 -1.22 10.48 -8.15
C MET A 81 0.12 10.92 -8.73
N ARG A 82 0.46 12.17 -8.54
CA ARG A 82 1.77 12.72 -8.93
C ARG A 82 2.61 13.09 -7.71
N PRO A 83 3.94 12.97 -7.80
CA PRO A 83 4.81 13.51 -6.77
C PRO A 83 4.71 15.02 -6.79
N THR A 84 4.90 15.64 -5.64
CA THR A 84 5.06 17.10 -5.59
C THR A 84 6.34 17.50 -6.30
N ASN A 85 6.26 18.58 -7.09
CA ASN A 85 7.43 19.17 -7.73
C ASN A 85 8.42 19.67 -6.66
N THR A 86 9.34 18.81 -6.26
CA THR A 86 10.52 19.27 -5.52
C THR A 86 11.38 20.07 -6.46
N SER A 87 11.69 21.33 -6.09
CA SER A 87 12.57 22.17 -6.87
C SER A 87 13.92 21.48 -7.13
N ALA A 88 14.59 21.81 -8.22
CA ALA A 88 15.92 21.27 -8.53
C ALA A 88 16.91 21.49 -7.36
N ALA A 89 16.82 22.63 -6.69
CA ALA A 89 17.59 22.94 -5.48
C ALA A 89 17.33 21.95 -4.34
N MET A 90 16.06 21.59 -4.10
CA MET A 90 15.69 20.62 -3.08
C MET A 90 16.25 19.22 -3.40
N ARG A 91 16.26 18.81 -4.67
CA ARG A 91 16.86 17.52 -5.08
C ARG A 91 18.37 17.46 -4.81
N VAL A 92 19.08 18.57 -5.02
CA VAL A 92 20.52 18.68 -4.74
C VAL A 92 20.81 18.68 -3.24
N LEU A 93 19.96 19.31 -2.43
CA LEU A 93 20.11 19.39 -0.97
C LEU A 93 19.68 18.12 -0.23
N MET A 94 18.83 17.27 -0.82
CA MET A 94 18.30 16.05 -0.19
C MET A 94 19.38 15.06 0.29
N PRO A 95 20.49 14.80 -0.43
CA PRO A 95 21.56 13.94 0.08
C PRO A 95 22.20 14.48 1.35
N LEU A 96 22.42 15.79 1.44
CA LEU A 96 22.97 16.47 2.63
C LEU A 96 21.97 16.43 3.79
N ALA A 97 20.69 16.68 3.54
CA ALA A 97 19.63 16.57 4.52
C ALA A 97 19.52 15.13 5.07
N ARG A 98 19.68 14.11 4.22
CA ARG A 98 19.71 12.69 4.64
C ARG A 98 20.92 12.39 5.55
N ALA A 99 22.09 12.90 5.23
CA ALA A 99 23.27 12.75 6.07
C ALA A 99 23.06 13.41 7.44
N ALA A 100 22.50 14.62 7.49
CA ALA A 100 22.16 15.31 8.73
C ALA A 100 21.15 14.54 9.59
N ILE A 101 20.12 13.95 8.98
CA ILE A 101 19.11 13.13 9.68
C ILE A 101 19.71 11.86 10.29
N THR A 102 20.67 11.22 9.62
CA THR A 102 21.37 10.04 10.18
C THR A 102 22.20 10.38 11.39
N THR A 103 22.74 11.60 11.44
CA THR A 103 23.56 12.09 12.56
C THR A 103 22.71 12.65 13.71
N PHE A 104 21.56 13.24 13.40
CA PHE A 104 20.64 13.85 14.36
C PHE A 104 19.21 13.33 14.19
N PRO A 105 18.85 12.19 14.79
CA PRO A 105 17.52 11.57 14.61
C PRO A 105 16.33 12.47 15.01
N ALA A 106 16.53 13.41 15.94
CA ALA A 106 15.50 14.38 16.34
C ALA A 106 15.03 15.29 15.19
N LEU A 107 15.92 15.57 14.21
CA LEU A 107 15.57 16.34 13.01
C LEU A 107 14.70 15.56 12.01
N GLN A 108 14.64 14.24 12.15
CA GLN A 108 13.90 13.37 11.25
C GLN A 108 12.42 13.75 11.17
N ARG A 109 11.78 13.97 12.32
CA ARG A 109 10.35 14.33 12.40
C ARG A 109 10.08 15.67 11.72
N TYR A 110 10.97 16.64 11.90
CA TYR A 110 10.84 17.98 11.33
C TYR A 110 11.02 17.97 9.81
N VAL A 111 12.09 17.34 9.32
CA VAL A 111 12.40 17.26 7.86
C VAL A 111 11.34 16.45 7.10
N TYR A 112 10.86 15.34 7.67
CA TYR A 112 9.79 14.56 7.03
C TYR A 112 8.44 15.25 7.08
N GLY A 113 8.15 16.03 8.12
CA GLY A 113 6.92 16.83 8.22
C GLY A 113 6.83 18.00 7.24
N MET A 114 7.97 18.48 6.74
CA MET A 114 8.03 19.56 5.73
C MET A 114 7.85 19.06 4.28
N ARG A 115 7.81 17.75 4.06
CA ARG A 115 7.65 17.21 2.71
C ARG A 115 6.23 17.43 2.21
N PRO A 116 6.07 18.06 1.06
CA PRO A 116 4.75 18.21 0.47
C PRO A 116 4.22 16.80 0.09
N ALA A 117 2.95 16.55 0.38
CA ALA A 117 2.30 15.28 0.05
C ALA A 117 2.06 15.15 -1.46
N PRO A 118 2.12 13.93 -2.02
CA PRO A 118 1.67 13.68 -3.38
C PRO A 118 0.23 14.18 -3.56
N PHE A 119 -0.08 14.71 -4.73
CA PHE A 119 -1.40 15.23 -5.04
C PHE A 119 -2.14 14.35 -6.04
N LYS A 120 -3.47 14.29 -5.88
CA LYS A 120 -4.35 13.59 -6.82
C LYS A 120 -4.46 14.41 -8.12
N VAL A 121 -4.39 13.72 -9.26
CA VAL A 121 -4.70 14.26 -10.57
C VAL A 121 -6.02 13.63 -11.02
N PRO A 122 -7.01 14.40 -11.49
CA PRO A 122 -8.23 13.83 -12.04
C PRO A 122 -7.90 12.83 -13.16
N LEU A 123 -8.50 11.65 -13.09
CA LEU A 123 -8.26 10.61 -14.08
C LEU A 123 -8.92 11.00 -15.42
N SER A 124 -8.24 10.67 -16.50
CA SER A 124 -8.75 10.71 -17.87
C SER A 124 -8.12 9.59 -18.69
N GLY A 125 -8.74 9.22 -19.80
CA GLY A 125 -8.20 8.21 -20.71
C GLY A 125 -6.80 8.60 -21.23
N GLU A 126 -6.56 9.87 -21.52
CA GLU A 126 -5.26 10.38 -21.94
C GLU A 126 -4.21 10.27 -20.83
N LEU A 127 -4.57 10.68 -19.60
CA LEU A 127 -3.66 10.55 -18.45
C LEU A 127 -3.24 9.10 -18.23
N ILE A 128 -4.17 8.14 -18.34
CA ILE A 128 -3.88 6.71 -18.16
C ILE A 128 -2.88 6.25 -19.22
N THR A 129 -3.13 6.55 -20.48
CA THR A 129 -2.26 6.14 -21.60
C THR A 129 -0.86 6.75 -21.47
N THR A 130 -0.76 8.05 -21.20
CA THR A 130 0.52 8.75 -21.07
C THR A 130 1.30 8.26 -19.83
N SER A 131 0.60 8.09 -18.70
CA SER A 131 1.25 7.67 -17.45
C SER A 131 1.78 6.24 -17.52
N VAL A 132 1.10 5.32 -18.19
CA VAL A 132 1.61 3.95 -18.32
C VAL A 132 2.89 3.93 -19.14
N GLU A 133 2.97 4.68 -20.25
CA GLU A 133 4.21 4.80 -21.06
C GLU A 133 5.38 5.36 -20.24
N GLU A 134 5.12 6.40 -19.47
CA GLU A 134 6.11 6.98 -18.59
C GLU A 134 6.59 6.01 -17.50
N SER A 135 5.66 5.22 -16.92
CA SER A 135 5.99 4.21 -15.92
C SER A 135 6.81 3.08 -16.53
N LEU A 136 6.44 2.56 -17.69
CA LEU A 136 7.19 1.52 -18.40
C LEU A 136 8.64 1.95 -18.68
N ARG A 137 8.83 3.19 -19.14
CA ARG A 137 10.16 3.74 -19.38
C ARG A 137 10.99 3.83 -18.09
N ARG A 138 10.39 4.32 -16.97
CA ARG A 138 11.07 4.38 -15.67
C ARG A 138 11.36 3.00 -15.10
N LEU A 139 10.45 2.05 -15.27
CA LEU A 139 10.58 0.66 -14.84
C LEU A 139 11.48 -0.19 -15.75
N ARG A 140 11.89 0.34 -16.93
CA ARG A 140 12.74 -0.35 -17.91
C ARG A 140 12.16 -1.69 -18.34
N THR A 141 10.89 -1.72 -18.68
CA THR A 141 10.15 -2.90 -19.11
C THR A 141 9.07 -2.51 -20.11
N ASP A 142 8.66 -3.43 -20.96
CA ASP A 142 7.62 -3.20 -21.97
C ASP A 142 6.21 -3.40 -21.41
N TYR A 143 6.08 -4.05 -20.25
CA TYR A 143 4.80 -4.28 -19.61
C TYR A 143 4.91 -4.34 -18.07
N VAL A 144 3.79 -4.10 -17.40
CA VAL A 144 3.59 -4.40 -15.98
C VAL A 144 2.56 -5.50 -15.81
N ASP A 145 2.60 -6.21 -14.70
CA ASP A 145 1.60 -7.25 -14.44
C ASP A 145 0.27 -6.61 -14.05
N VAL A 146 0.31 -5.52 -13.28
CA VAL A 146 -0.90 -4.79 -12.87
C VAL A 146 -0.71 -3.29 -13.01
N LEU A 147 -1.67 -2.64 -13.69
CA LEU A 147 -1.85 -1.18 -13.63
C LEU A 147 -3.02 -0.86 -12.70
N ALA A 148 -2.78 -0.09 -11.64
CA ALA A 148 -3.83 0.30 -10.70
C ALA A 148 -4.25 1.76 -10.87
N LEU A 149 -5.55 2.04 -10.82
CA LEU A 149 -6.06 3.40 -10.63
C LEU A 149 -5.78 3.82 -9.19
N HIS A 150 -4.99 4.87 -9.00
CA HIS A 150 -4.51 5.31 -7.69
C HIS A 150 -5.43 6.37 -7.08
N ARG A 151 -6.22 5.95 -6.08
CA ARG A 151 -7.24 6.78 -5.40
C ARG A 151 -8.28 7.35 -6.35
N PRO A 152 -8.87 6.53 -7.23
CA PRO A 152 -10.00 6.99 -8.04
C PRO A 152 -11.18 7.33 -7.14
N THR A 153 -12.09 8.18 -7.60
CA THR A 153 -13.43 8.27 -7.01
C THR A 153 -14.30 7.12 -7.52
N ALA A 154 -15.43 6.86 -6.85
CA ALA A 154 -16.39 5.85 -7.32
C ALA A 154 -16.94 6.17 -8.71
N GLU A 155 -17.12 7.47 -9.05
CA GLU A 155 -17.54 7.94 -10.37
C GLU A 155 -16.44 7.71 -11.42
N GLU A 156 -15.17 8.00 -11.09
CA GLU A 156 -14.05 7.77 -12.00
C GLU A 156 -13.92 6.30 -12.38
N VAL A 157 -14.22 5.37 -11.46
CA VAL A 157 -14.13 3.91 -11.69
C VAL A 157 -15.03 3.43 -12.83
N VAL A 158 -16.21 4.03 -13.00
CA VAL A 158 -17.21 3.61 -14.01
C VAL A 158 -17.24 4.51 -15.24
N ARG A 159 -16.44 5.54 -15.27
CA ARG A 159 -16.43 6.51 -16.37
C ARG A 159 -15.89 5.86 -17.64
N GLU A 160 -16.65 5.98 -18.73
CA GLU A 160 -16.43 5.26 -19.99
C GLU A 160 -15.06 5.51 -20.60
N ASP A 161 -14.57 6.75 -20.58
CA ASP A 161 -13.24 7.09 -21.12
C ASP A 161 -12.11 6.42 -20.32
N ILE A 162 -12.28 6.25 -19.01
CA ILE A 162 -11.34 5.55 -18.12
C ILE A 162 -11.39 4.04 -18.38
N VAL A 163 -12.59 3.45 -18.41
CA VAL A 163 -12.78 2.02 -18.67
C VAL A 163 -12.18 1.65 -20.04
N ARG A 164 -12.49 2.39 -21.09
CA ARG A 164 -11.91 2.18 -22.42
C ARG A 164 -10.37 2.33 -22.43
N ALA A 165 -9.84 3.25 -21.66
CA ALA A 165 -8.39 3.46 -21.59
C ALA A 165 -7.67 2.28 -20.92
N VAL A 166 -8.18 1.78 -19.79
CA VAL A 166 -7.56 0.62 -19.11
C VAL A 166 -7.72 -0.67 -19.94
N GLU A 167 -8.83 -0.87 -20.63
CA GLU A 167 -9.02 -1.97 -21.58
C GLU A 167 -8.03 -1.89 -22.75
N ARG A 168 -7.77 -0.69 -23.26
CA ARG A 168 -6.76 -0.47 -24.30
C ARG A 168 -5.37 -0.83 -23.79
N VAL A 169 -5.00 -0.41 -22.57
CA VAL A 169 -3.71 -0.74 -21.96
C VAL A 169 -3.49 -2.25 -21.87
N ILE A 170 -4.55 -3.03 -21.54
CA ILE A 170 -4.50 -4.50 -21.53
C ILE A 170 -4.34 -5.03 -22.97
N ARG A 171 -5.18 -4.60 -23.89
CA ARG A 171 -5.16 -5.05 -25.30
C ARG A 171 -3.82 -4.76 -25.98
N ASP A 172 -3.20 -3.62 -25.67
CA ASP A 172 -1.91 -3.22 -26.21
C ASP A 172 -0.73 -3.95 -25.50
N GLY A 173 -1.01 -4.87 -24.57
CA GLY A 173 -0.02 -5.68 -23.86
C GLY A 173 0.83 -4.91 -22.84
N LYS A 174 0.45 -3.66 -22.49
CA LYS A 174 1.21 -2.82 -21.56
C LYS A 174 0.93 -3.13 -20.09
N ALA A 175 -0.20 -3.78 -19.80
CA ALA A 175 -0.51 -4.38 -18.52
C ALA A 175 -1.26 -5.70 -18.73
N ARG A 176 -1.00 -6.70 -17.89
CA ARG A 176 -1.70 -8.00 -17.93
C ARG A 176 -3.08 -7.92 -17.27
N ALA A 177 -3.19 -7.11 -16.21
CA ALA A 177 -4.44 -6.87 -15.49
C ALA A 177 -4.53 -5.43 -14.98
N VAL A 178 -5.74 -5.01 -14.60
CA VAL A 178 -5.99 -3.71 -14.00
C VAL A 178 -6.62 -3.83 -12.62
N SER A 179 -6.32 -2.85 -11.76
CA SER A 179 -6.71 -2.81 -10.36
C SER A 179 -7.27 -1.44 -9.97
N ILE A 180 -8.01 -1.43 -8.87
CA ILE A 180 -8.33 -0.20 -8.14
C ILE A 180 -7.50 -0.19 -6.86
N ALA A 181 -6.76 0.90 -6.62
CA ALA A 181 -5.99 1.14 -5.42
C ALA A 181 -6.52 2.41 -4.73
N GLY A 182 -7.48 2.29 -3.84
CA GLY A 182 -8.18 3.44 -3.29
C GLY A 182 -8.89 3.20 -1.97
N ASP A 183 -9.97 3.93 -1.78
CA ASP A 183 -10.88 3.77 -0.64
C ASP A 183 -11.92 2.65 -0.90
N ILE A 184 -12.75 2.42 0.13
CA ILE A 184 -13.74 1.35 0.10
C ILE A 184 -14.81 1.58 -0.96
N GLU A 185 -15.23 2.83 -1.19
CA GLU A 185 -16.30 3.16 -2.13
C GLU A 185 -15.87 2.89 -3.57
N ALA A 186 -14.68 3.34 -3.95
CA ALA A 186 -14.09 3.04 -5.25
C ALA A 186 -13.86 1.52 -5.42
N GLY A 187 -13.37 0.85 -4.37
CA GLY A 187 -13.19 -0.60 -4.34
C GLY A 187 -14.50 -1.35 -4.59
N MET A 188 -15.56 -0.99 -3.85
CA MET A 188 -16.90 -1.59 -4.01
C MET A 188 -17.45 -1.39 -5.42
N ARG A 189 -17.27 -0.18 -5.99
CA ARG A 189 -17.74 0.11 -7.33
C ARG A 189 -17.01 -0.71 -8.40
N GLY A 190 -15.73 -0.97 -8.20
CA GLY A 190 -14.90 -1.78 -9.10
C GLY A 190 -15.15 -3.28 -9.05
N LEU A 191 -15.96 -3.78 -8.11
CA LEU A 191 -16.34 -5.19 -8.04
C LEU A 191 -17.42 -5.56 -9.06
N ASP A 192 -18.05 -4.60 -9.74
CA ASP A 192 -19.02 -4.85 -10.80
C ASP A 192 -18.38 -5.75 -11.87
N GLU A 193 -19.12 -6.80 -12.28
CA GLU A 193 -18.62 -7.82 -13.20
C GLU A 193 -18.37 -7.26 -14.61
N SER A 194 -19.15 -6.27 -15.01
CA SER A 194 -19.02 -5.60 -16.32
C SER A 194 -17.74 -4.76 -16.45
N LEU A 195 -17.07 -4.47 -15.33
CA LEU A 195 -15.86 -3.67 -15.31
C LEU A 195 -14.59 -4.52 -15.42
N PRO A 196 -13.50 -3.98 -16.01
CA PRO A 196 -12.29 -4.76 -16.28
C PRO A 196 -11.41 -5.01 -15.04
N TYR A 197 -11.71 -4.41 -13.89
CA TYR A 197 -10.88 -4.51 -12.70
C TYR A 197 -10.98 -5.90 -12.06
N ARG A 198 -9.87 -6.62 -12.01
CA ARG A 198 -9.79 -7.99 -11.45
C ARG A 198 -9.11 -8.02 -10.08
N LEU A 199 -8.43 -6.93 -9.72
CA LEU A 199 -7.79 -6.78 -8.41
C LEU A 199 -8.34 -5.52 -7.72
N VAL A 200 -8.37 -5.56 -6.39
CA VAL A 200 -8.65 -4.38 -5.55
C VAL A 200 -7.57 -4.28 -4.48
N GLN A 201 -6.89 -3.15 -4.46
CA GLN A 201 -5.88 -2.82 -3.44
C GLN A 201 -6.46 -1.83 -2.44
N ILE A 202 -6.52 -2.24 -1.16
CA ILE A 202 -7.21 -1.47 -0.12
C ILE A 202 -6.44 -1.44 1.20
N ALA A 203 -6.55 -0.32 1.92
CA ALA A 203 -6.11 -0.29 3.31
C ALA A 203 -6.99 -1.23 4.14
N ASN A 204 -6.35 -2.11 4.90
CA ASN A 204 -7.03 -3.06 5.77
C ASN A 204 -6.27 -3.25 7.08
N GLY A 205 -6.97 -3.33 8.19
CA GLY A 205 -6.39 -3.52 9.50
C GLY A 205 -7.46 -3.73 10.56
N LEU A 206 -7.02 -4.03 11.77
CA LEU A 206 -7.88 -4.41 12.89
C LEU A 206 -9.04 -3.42 13.14
N PHE A 207 -8.74 -2.11 13.14
CA PHE A 207 -9.77 -1.07 13.38
C PHE A 207 -10.38 -0.52 12.08
N MET A 208 -10.04 -1.10 10.94
CA MET A 208 -10.55 -0.72 9.61
C MET A 208 -10.70 -1.98 8.74
N PRO A 209 -11.70 -2.85 9.02
CA PRO A 209 -11.87 -4.13 8.35
C PRO A 209 -12.52 -3.97 6.96
N ASN A 210 -11.89 -3.22 6.08
CA ASN A 210 -12.41 -2.93 4.74
C ASN A 210 -12.47 -4.16 3.85
N LEU A 211 -11.53 -5.10 4.02
CA LEU A 211 -11.49 -6.31 3.22
C LEU A 211 -12.72 -7.19 3.42
N GLU A 212 -13.22 -7.30 4.65
CA GLU A 212 -14.42 -8.09 4.96
C GLU A 212 -15.61 -7.55 4.19
N LYS A 213 -15.81 -6.23 4.21
CA LYS A 213 -16.89 -5.57 3.46
C LYS A 213 -16.79 -5.80 1.93
N LEU A 214 -15.57 -5.83 1.39
CA LEU A 214 -15.36 -6.12 -0.03
C LEU A 214 -15.66 -7.58 -0.35
N LYS A 215 -15.24 -8.51 0.50
CA LYS A 215 -15.45 -9.96 0.31
C LYS A 215 -16.94 -10.36 0.32
N GLU A 216 -17.77 -9.67 1.11
CA GLU A 216 -19.21 -9.88 1.14
C GLU A 216 -19.90 -9.64 -0.22
N ARG A 217 -19.28 -8.84 -1.08
CA ARG A 217 -19.83 -8.45 -2.41
C ARG A 217 -19.00 -8.96 -3.57
N ALA A 218 -17.81 -9.48 -3.30
CA ALA A 218 -16.89 -9.88 -4.36
C ALA A 218 -17.35 -11.18 -5.01
N LEU A 219 -17.33 -11.19 -6.33
CA LEU A 219 -17.47 -12.40 -7.13
C LEU A 219 -16.19 -13.25 -7.05
N PRO A 220 -16.28 -14.56 -7.32
CA PRO A 220 -15.11 -15.42 -7.46
C PRO A 220 -14.08 -14.84 -8.45
N GLY A 221 -12.81 -15.18 -8.28
CA GLY A 221 -11.73 -14.72 -9.17
C GLY A 221 -11.18 -13.31 -8.87
N ARG A 222 -11.74 -12.61 -7.90
CA ARG A 222 -11.19 -11.30 -7.47
C ARG A 222 -10.01 -11.50 -6.52
N THR A 223 -8.91 -10.80 -6.78
CA THR A 223 -7.73 -10.80 -5.90
C THR A 223 -7.68 -9.51 -5.08
N PHE A 224 -7.50 -9.65 -3.78
CA PHE A 224 -7.34 -8.51 -2.89
C PHE A 224 -5.88 -8.31 -2.49
N VAL A 225 -5.42 -7.06 -2.63
CA VAL A 225 -4.11 -6.61 -2.19
C VAL A 225 -4.33 -5.68 -1.00
N THR A 226 -3.85 -6.03 0.19
CA THR A 226 -4.04 -5.23 1.40
C THR A 226 -2.77 -4.51 1.82
N TYR A 227 -2.93 -3.33 2.41
CA TYR A 227 -1.85 -2.53 2.99
C TYR A 227 -2.31 -1.84 4.27
N GLY A 228 -1.38 -1.21 5.00
CA GLY A 228 -1.72 -0.45 6.21
C GLY A 228 -1.83 -1.29 7.48
N THR A 229 -1.30 -2.50 7.50
CA THR A 229 -1.33 -3.43 8.66
C THR A 229 -0.93 -2.76 9.98
N PHE A 230 0.11 -1.91 9.97
CA PHE A 230 0.60 -1.23 11.17
C PHE A 230 -0.04 0.13 11.45
N SER A 231 -1.04 0.56 10.68
CA SER A 231 -1.69 1.87 10.85
C SER A 231 -2.33 2.07 12.23
N SER A 232 -2.75 0.98 12.84
CA SER A 232 -3.46 0.95 14.12
C SER A 232 -2.59 0.50 15.31
N LEU A 233 -1.28 0.33 15.09
CA LEU A 233 -0.39 -0.28 16.08
C LEU A 233 -0.42 0.45 17.44
N ASN A 234 -0.26 1.77 17.45
CA ASN A 234 -0.25 2.56 18.68
C ASN A 234 -1.58 2.46 19.45
N ARG A 235 -2.70 2.40 18.72
CA ARG A 235 -4.02 2.22 19.33
C ARG A 235 -4.15 0.85 19.98
N LEU A 236 -3.64 -0.19 19.33
CA LEU A 236 -3.64 -1.54 19.90
C LEU A 236 -2.73 -1.63 21.14
N VAL A 237 -1.53 -1.05 21.09
CA VAL A 237 -0.63 -0.97 22.26
C VAL A 237 -1.30 -0.29 23.44
N ALA A 238 -1.99 0.83 23.19
CA ALA A 238 -2.72 1.55 24.25
C ALA A 238 -3.82 0.68 24.88
N ARG A 239 -4.56 -0.11 24.09
CA ARG A 239 -5.59 -1.02 24.60
C ARG A 239 -5.02 -2.19 25.40
N ILE A 240 -3.93 -2.78 24.94
CA ILE A 240 -3.24 -3.85 25.67
C ILE A 240 -2.76 -3.36 27.04
N ASN A 241 -2.24 -2.12 27.12
CA ASN A 241 -1.81 -1.54 28.38
C ASN A 241 -2.96 -1.17 29.32
N ALA A 242 -4.13 -0.81 28.77
CA ALA A 242 -5.26 -0.34 29.57
C ALA A 242 -6.19 -1.47 30.05
N GLN A 243 -6.18 -2.63 29.41
CA GLN A 243 -7.15 -3.70 29.65
C GLN A 243 -6.44 -5.04 29.86
N GLU A 244 -6.37 -5.49 31.10
CA GLU A 244 -5.70 -6.73 31.48
C GLU A 244 -6.34 -7.96 30.83
N GLU A 245 -7.66 -7.94 30.61
CA GLU A 245 -8.37 -9.02 29.94
C GLU A 245 -7.90 -9.22 28.50
N ILE A 246 -7.66 -8.13 27.76
CA ILE A 246 -7.10 -8.17 26.40
C ILE A 246 -5.69 -8.75 26.43
N SER A 247 -4.86 -8.27 27.37
CA SER A 247 -3.50 -8.77 27.54
C SER A 247 -3.49 -10.28 27.83
N ARG A 248 -4.39 -10.74 28.70
CA ARG A 248 -4.55 -12.16 29.04
C ARG A 248 -5.02 -12.97 27.83
N ALA A 249 -6.05 -12.52 27.12
CA ALA A 249 -6.59 -13.21 25.95
C ALA A 249 -5.53 -13.37 24.84
N LEU A 250 -4.70 -12.33 24.60
CA LEU A 250 -3.59 -12.41 23.66
C LEU A 250 -2.51 -13.40 24.15
N HIS A 251 -2.23 -13.40 25.45
CA HIS A 251 -1.32 -14.38 26.05
C HIS A 251 -1.82 -15.83 25.88
N ASP A 252 -3.11 -16.06 26.04
CA ASP A 252 -3.72 -17.40 25.88
C ASP A 252 -3.64 -17.89 24.42
N LEU A 253 -3.67 -16.99 23.45
CA LEU A 253 -3.38 -17.28 22.04
C LEU A 253 -1.89 -17.50 21.74
N GLY A 254 -1.01 -17.40 22.75
CA GLY A 254 0.42 -17.64 22.60
C GLY A 254 1.27 -16.41 22.29
N TYR A 255 0.70 -15.21 22.27
CA TYR A 255 1.50 -14.00 22.09
C TYR A 255 2.32 -13.69 23.34
N ARG A 256 3.61 -13.38 23.17
CA ARG A 256 4.58 -13.15 24.24
C ARG A 256 5.42 -11.91 23.93
N GLY A 257 5.91 -11.25 24.98
CA GLY A 257 6.75 -10.06 24.89
C GLY A 257 6.11 -8.83 25.53
N ASN A 258 6.70 -7.68 25.29
CA ASN A 258 6.12 -6.41 25.72
C ASN A 258 4.89 -6.03 24.86
N PRO A 259 4.02 -5.10 25.29
CA PRO A 259 2.81 -4.74 24.58
C PRO A 259 3.02 -4.31 23.11
N ALA A 260 4.15 -3.69 22.79
CA ALA A 260 4.44 -3.28 21.42
C ALA A 260 4.82 -4.49 20.52
N GLU A 261 5.57 -5.44 21.05
CA GLU A 261 5.90 -6.68 20.35
C GLU A 261 4.67 -7.56 20.15
N VAL A 262 3.83 -7.71 21.17
CA VAL A 262 2.56 -8.43 21.11
C VAL A 262 1.65 -7.80 20.06
N ALA A 263 1.48 -6.48 20.11
CA ALA A 263 0.66 -5.75 19.14
C ALA A 263 1.17 -5.90 17.70
N ALA A 264 2.48 -5.74 17.49
CA ALA A 264 3.09 -5.88 16.16
C ALA A 264 2.89 -7.29 15.59
N THR A 265 3.07 -8.31 16.43
CA THR A 265 2.89 -9.72 16.05
C THR A 265 1.43 -10.01 15.71
N PHE A 266 0.51 -9.56 16.56
CA PHE A 266 -0.93 -9.77 16.37
C PHE A 266 -1.46 -9.12 15.09
N VAL A 267 -1.09 -7.86 14.77
CA VAL A 267 -1.61 -7.21 13.56
C VAL A 267 -1.09 -7.86 12.28
N VAL A 268 0.10 -8.44 12.28
CA VAL A 268 0.62 -9.19 11.13
C VAL A 268 -0.12 -10.51 10.95
N ASP A 269 -0.32 -11.27 12.03
CA ASP A 269 -1.09 -12.52 12.00
C ASP A 269 -2.53 -12.27 11.57
N TYR A 270 -3.17 -11.22 12.11
CA TYR A 270 -4.50 -10.78 11.71
C TYR A 270 -4.56 -10.45 10.20
N ALA A 271 -3.57 -9.72 9.68
CA ALA A 271 -3.52 -9.38 8.26
C ALA A 271 -3.41 -10.64 7.38
N PHE A 272 -2.61 -11.63 7.77
CA PHE A 272 -2.49 -12.89 7.03
C PHE A 272 -3.72 -13.79 7.16
N ALA A 273 -4.37 -13.82 8.32
CA ALA A 273 -5.59 -14.58 8.53
C ALA A 273 -6.78 -13.99 7.73
N THR A 274 -6.91 -12.66 7.71
CA THR A 274 -8.00 -11.99 6.98
C THR A 274 -7.80 -11.99 5.47
N ASN A 275 -6.56 -11.96 4.98
CA ASN A 275 -6.25 -11.98 3.55
C ASN A 275 -5.47 -13.24 3.13
N SER A 276 -5.91 -14.39 3.58
CA SER A 276 -5.21 -15.67 3.40
C SER A 276 -5.06 -16.12 1.93
N ALA A 277 -5.93 -15.65 1.04
CA ALA A 277 -5.94 -15.93 -0.40
C ALA A 277 -5.46 -14.75 -1.26
N GLY A 278 -5.03 -13.65 -0.65
CA GLY A 278 -4.57 -12.45 -1.35
C GLY A 278 -3.14 -12.06 -0.98
N ILE A 279 -2.77 -10.84 -1.33
CA ILE A 279 -1.43 -10.30 -1.14
C ILE A 279 -1.47 -9.23 -0.04
N THR A 280 -0.55 -9.30 0.92
CA THR A 280 -0.39 -8.25 1.95
C THR A 280 0.90 -7.49 1.72
N LEU A 281 0.80 -6.18 1.53
CA LEU A 281 1.95 -5.31 1.25
C LEU A 281 2.60 -4.81 2.54
N PHE A 282 3.91 -4.97 2.60
CA PHE A 282 4.73 -4.41 3.66
C PHE A 282 5.89 -3.56 3.12
N SER A 283 6.23 -2.51 3.86
CA SER A 283 7.45 -1.73 3.61
C SER A 283 8.60 -2.35 4.40
N MET A 284 9.44 -3.15 3.73
CA MET A 284 10.50 -3.96 4.35
C MET A 284 11.88 -3.37 4.05
N LEU A 285 12.11 -2.11 4.45
CA LEU A 285 13.37 -1.39 4.18
C LEU A 285 14.56 -1.88 5.00
N HIS A 286 14.30 -2.56 6.12
CA HIS A 286 15.29 -3.14 7.02
C HIS A 286 15.17 -4.66 7.01
N LYS A 287 16.31 -5.34 7.21
CA LYS A 287 16.35 -6.81 7.22
C LYS A 287 15.45 -7.38 8.33
N GLU A 288 15.47 -6.76 9.48
CA GLU A 288 14.71 -7.16 10.66
C GLU A 288 13.20 -7.16 10.40
N HIS A 289 12.70 -6.17 9.64
CA HIS A 289 11.28 -6.11 9.25
C HIS A 289 10.92 -7.21 8.24
N LEU A 290 11.81 -7.52 7.31
CA LEU A 290 11.62 -8.62 6.36
C LEU A 290 11.58 -9.95 7.10
N ASP A 291 12.59 -10.23 7.93
CA ASP A 291 12.70 -11.47 8.69
C ASP A 291 11.50 -11.67 9.64
N PHE A 292 11.08 -10.60 10.32
CA PHE A 292 9.90 -10.61 11.18
C PHE A 292 8.62 -10.98 10.39
N ASN A 293 8.33 -10.31 9.28
CA ASN A 293 7.14 -10.60 8.49
C ASN A 293 7.16 -12.03 7.93
N LEU A 294 8.33 -12.50 7.48
CA LEU A 294 8.50 -13.86 6.97
C LEU A 294 8.30 -14.92 8.07
N SER A 295 8.79 -14.67 9.29
CA SER A 295 8.61 -15.59 10.41
C SER A 295 7.14 -15.81 10.78
N ARG A 296 6.28 -14.85 10.46
CA ARG A 296 4.82 -14.95 10.72
C ARG A 296 4.05 -15.69 9.65
N LEU A 297 4.61 -15.96 8.47
CA LEU A 297 3.92 -16.73 7.40
C LEU A 297 3.60 -18.18 7.80
N GLY A 298 4.34 -18.73 8.73
CA GLY A 298 4.12 -20.09 9.26
C GLY A 298 3.11 -20.14 10.42
N ASN A 299 2.61 -19.01 10.88
CA ASN A 299 1.59 -18.99 11.92
C ASN A 299 0.24 -19.41 11.34
N HIS A 300 -0.33 -20.47 11.90
CA HIS A 300 -1.55 -21.10 11.38
C HIS A 300 -2.83 -20.64 12.10
N LEU A 301 -2.78 -19.52 12.86
CA LEU A 301 -3.99 -18.97 13.47
C LEU A 301 -5.00 -18.58 12.38
N THR A 302 -6.19 -19.18 12.47
CA THR A 302 -7.28 -18.85 11.55
C THR A 302 -8.01 -17.59 12.02
N ARG A 303 -8.85 -17.03 11.14
CA ARG A 303 -9.67 -15.88 11.49
C ARG A 303 -10.59 -16.18 12.69
N GLU A 304 -11.20 -17.36 12.70
CA GLU A 304 -12.10 -17.83 13.76
C GLU A 304 -11.41 -17.90 15.13
N GLN A 305 -10.12 -18.27 15.18
CA GLN A 305 -9.35 -18.30 16.41
C GLN A 305 -9.01 -16.89 16.92
N LEU A 306 -8.87 -15.90 16.03
CA LEU A 306 -8.60 -14.51 16.38
C LEU A 306 -9.87 -13.72 16.76
N ASP A 307 -11.05 -14.14 16.27
CA ASP A 307 -12.30 -13.40 16.42
C ASP A 307 -12.67 -13.04 17.86
N PRO A 308 -12.55 -13.92 18.86
CA PRO A 308 -12.87 -13.55 20.24
C PRO A 308 -12.04 -12.38 20.76
N VAL A 309 -10.73 -12.38 20.46
CA VAL A 309 -9.82 -11.29 20.85
C VAL A 309 -10.10 -10.05 20.04
N VAL A 310 -10.38 -10.18 18.74
CA VAL A 310 -10.77 -9.06 17.88
C VAL A 310 -12.06 -8.41 18.38
N ALA A 311 -13.07 -9.18 18.77
CA ALA A 311 -14.31 -8.65 19.34
C ALA A 311 -14.06 -7.85 20.61
N ALA A 312 -13.29 -8.37 21.55
CA ALA A 312 -12.90 -7.65 22.77
C ALA A 312 -12.09 -6.38 22.47
N LEU A 313 -11.19 -6.44 21.48
CA LEU A 313 -10.42 -5.28 21.04
C LEU A 313 -11.28 -4.19 20.37
N LEU A 314 -12.40 -4.53 19.80
CA LEU A 314 -13.30 -3.59 19.13
C LEU A 314 -14.44 -3.11 20.03
N GLU A 315 -14.64 -3.71 21.21
CA GLU A 315 -15.65 -3.32 22.16
C GLU A 315 -15.47 -1.87 22.63
N GLY A 316 -16.55 -1.07 22.60
CA GLY A 316 -16.52 0.34 22.95
C GLY A 316 -15.70 1.26 22.01
N VAL A 317 -15.24 0.71 20.90
CA VAL A 317 -14.52 1.50 19.87
C VAL A 317 -15.53 2.00 18.86
N PRO A 318 -15.68 3.34 18.65
CA PRO A 318 -16.41 3.84 17.51
C PRO A 318 -15.80 3.22 16.24
N ARG A 319 -16.62 2.66 15.35
CA ARG A 319 -16.16 2.22 14.04
C ARG A 319 -15.51 3.42 13.38
N ALA A 320 -14.20 3.35 13.15
CA ALA A 320 -13.43 4.48 12.66
C ALA A 320 -13.99 4.93 11.31
N ASP A 321 -14.23 6.23 11.20
CA ASP A 321 -14.35 6.88 9.90
C ASP A 321 -13.15 6.55 9.04
N PRO A 322 -13.31 6.48 7.70
CA PRO A 322 -12.21 6.24 6.78
C PRO A 322 -11.05 7.17 7.14
N MET A 323 -9.82 6.64 7.12
CA MET A 323 -8.60 7.37 7.50
C MET A 323 -8.71 8.84 7.08
N PRO A 324 -8.50 9.81 7.97
CA PRO A 324 -8.54 11.20 7.58
C PRO A 324 -7.52 11.36 6.45
N HIS A 325 -8.03 11.77 5.30
CA HIS A 325 -7.19 12.22 4.20
C HIS A 325 -6.10 13.11 4.81
N SER A 326 -4.83 12.85 4.51
CA SER A 326 -3.68 13.66 4.94
C SER A 326 -4.09 15.12 5.21
N PRO A 327 -3.66 15.77 6.30
CA PRO A 327 -4.28 17.01 6.87
C PRO A 327 -4.26 18.26 5.97
N LEU A 328 -4.24 18.10 4.65
CA LEU A 328 -4.12 19.17 3.66
C LEU A 328 -5.42 19.53 2.92
N SER A 329 -6.60 19.03 3.30
CA SER A 329 -7.85 19.38 2.61
C SER A 329 -8.75 20.38 3.35
N GLN A 330 -8.31 20.99 4.45
CA GLN A 330 -9.07 22.05 5.15
C GLN A 330 -8.35 23.41 5.11
N LYS A 331 -8.16 23.98 3.93
CA LYS A 331 -8.21 25.43 3.76
C LYS A 331 -9.48 25.77 2.98
N LYS A 332 -10.61 25.80 3.69
CA LYS A 332 -11.82 26.47 3.19
C LYS A 332 -11.51 27.94 3.02
N GLY A 333 -11.86 28.47 1.86
CA GLY A 333 -11.76 29.87 1.52
C GLY A 333 -12.49 30.74 2.55
N GLY A 334 -11.71 31.53 3.27
CA GLY A 334 -12.21 32.69 3.99
C GLY A 334 -12.47 33.80 2.96
N SER A 335 -13.72 33.99 2.58
CA SER A 335 -14.16 35.19 1.89
C SER A 335 -13.98 36.38 2.81
N HIS A 336 -12.95 37.19 2.57
CA HIS A 336 -12.89 38.52 3.15
C HIS A 336 -13.95 39.41 2.46
N HIS A 337 -15.07 39.60 3.13
CA HIS A 337 -15.94 40.76 2.90
C HIS A 337 -15.19 41.99 3.38
N VAL A 338 -14.75 42.79 2.45
CA VAL A 338 -14.33 44.16 2.73
C VAL A 338 -15.61 45.02 2.72
N SER A 339 -16.10 45.39 3.89
CA SER A 339 -17.07 46.47 4.01
C SER A 339 -16.31 47.82 3.96
N ARG A 340 -16.65 48.60 2.98
CA ARG A 340 -16.34 50.02 2.95
C ARG A 340 -17.31 50.74 3.90
N GLU A 341 -16.79 51.48 4.83
CA GLU A 341 -17.20 52.82 5.23
C GLU A 341 -15.95 53.54 5.79
#